data_27f918bc55e9c59a33d097cefde423ae
#
_entry.id   27f918bc55e9c59a33d097cefde423ae
#
_cell.length_a   1.000
_cell.length_b   1.000
_cell.length_c   1.000
_cell.angle_alpha   90.00
_cell.angle_beta   90.00
_cell.angle_gamma   90.00
#
_symmetry.space_group_name_H-M   'P 1'
#
loop_
_entity.id
_entity.type
_entity.pdbx_description
1 polymer ?
#
loop_
_entity_poly.entity_id
_entity_poly.type
_entity_poly.pdbx_seq_one_letter_code
_entity_poly.pdbx_strand_id
1 'polypeptide(L)'
;MSTYPDWFIHNGQPPEIAEGDDLAEKIFAQVGEICTAWTMVDDALLDIFTQSLSISFAGTVNLASAMAILDSHSVIKGRITLIKAQISMHGMKNDSTSNALGILKKTEKVARLRNNVVHGVVRKNQNFPTGKQFALQPPTSRAMLGFITSSKSDQPVSKLEYQYNSETLRQIAACLWTLCNGLKSIHLQP
;
A
#
# COMPACT_ATOMS: atom_id res chain seq x y z
N MET A 1 12.37 10.06 -15.28
CA MET A 1 13.04 9.02 -14.45
C MET A 1 11.97 8.38 -13.58
N SER A 2 11.95 7.04 -13.44
CA SER A 2 10.99 6.38 -12.56
C SER A 2 11.28 6.78 -11.12
N THR A 3 10.27 7.29 -10.42
CA THR A 3 10.35 7.68 -9.01
C THR A 3 10.11 6.49 -8.06
N TYR A 4 9.85 5.33 -8.61
CA TYR A 4 9.65 4.09 -7.85
C TYR A 4 10.93 3.25 -7.81
N PRO A 5 11.24 2.60 -6.71
CA PRO A 5 12.32 1.62 -6.64
C PRO A 5 12.09 0.45 -7.63
N ASP A 6 13.17 -0.11 -8.15
CA ASP A 6 13.10 -1.21 -9.14
C ASP A 6 12.30 -2.42 -8.64
N TRP A 7 12.47 -2.79 -7.36
CA TRP A 7 11.71 -3.89 -6.76
C TRP A 7 10.20 -3.65 -6.78
N PHE A 8 9.76 -2.38 -6.67
CA PHE A 8 8.33 -2.06 -6.72
C PHE A 8 7.75 -2.21 -8.13
N ILE A 9 8.52 -1.82 -9.15
CA ILE A 9 8.11 -1.92 -10.56
C ILE A 9 7.97 -3.39 -10.95
N HIS A 10 8.96 -4.22 -10.65
CA HIS A 10 9.03 -5.61 -11.11
C HIS A 10 8.26 -6.58 -10.21
N ASN A 11 8.57 -6.65 -8.94
CA ASN A 11 8.09 -7.71 -8.03
C ASN A 11 7.01 -7.24 -7.06
N GLY A 12 6.93 -5.94 -6.77
CA GLY A 12 6.02 -5.36 -5.77
C GLY A 12 6.34 -5.79 -4.33
N GLN A 13 7.55 -6.33 -4.10
CA GLN A 13 8.05 -6.70 -2.78
C GLN A 13 9.48 -6.19 -2.60
N PRO A 14 9.81 -5.58 -1.44
CA PRO A 14 11.17 -5.20 -1.10
C PRO A 14 12.10 -6.42 -1.07
N PRO A 15 13.40 -6.21 -1.34
CA PRO A 15 14.40 -7.26 -1.18
C PRO A 15 14.53 -7.70 0.27
N GLU A 16 15.07 -8.89 0.47
CA GLU A 16 15.43 -9.39 1.79
C GLU A 16 16.54 -8.53 2.39
N ILE A 17 16.41 -8.17 3.66
CA ILE A 17 17.40 -7.36 4.36
C ILE A 17 18.45 -8.23 5.03
N ALA A 18 19.73 -7.81 4.94
CA ALA A 18 20.85 -8.49 5.60
C ALA A 18 21.05 -8.04 7.06
N GLU A 19 20.54 -6.84 7.41
CA GLU A 19 20.66 -6.26 8.74
C GLU A 19 19.42 -5.43 9.09
N GLY A 20 19.14 -5.33 10.40
CA GLY A 20 18.08 -4.47 10.92
C GLY A 20 18.61 -3.08 11.32
N ASP A 21 17.88 -2.43 12.20
CA ASP A 21 18.26 -1.15 12.82
C ASP A 21 18.90 -1.35 14.19
N ASP A 22 19.68 -0.36 14.61
CA ASP A 22 20.26 -0.26 15.95
C ASP A 22 19.21 0.09 17.01
N LEU A 23 18.17 0.88 16.63
CA LEU A 23 17.10 1.37 17.49
C LEU A 23 15.72 1.07 16.88
N ALA A 24 14.81 0.58 17.72
CA ALA A 24 13.43 0.33 17.34
C ALA A 24 12.67 1.62 16.93
N GLU A 25 13.03 2.76 17.50
CA GLU A 25 12.43 4.07 17.25
C GLU A 25 12.57 4.50 15.80
N LYS A 26 13.65 4.12 15.11
CA LYS A 26 13.82 4.39 13.69
C LYS A 26 12.72 3.72 12.86
N ILE A 27 12.36 2.50 13.22
CA ILE A 27 11.29 1.75 12.58
C ILE A 27 9.94 2.39 12.88
N PHE A 28 9.67 2.75 14.14
CA PHE A 28 8.41 3.38 14.52
C PHE A 28 8.19 4.73 13.83
N ALA A 29 9.24 5.52 13.66
CA ALA A 29 9.14 6.78 12.91
C ALA A 29 8.69 6.55 11.46
N GLN A 30 9.26 5.56 10.78
CA GLN A 30 8.89 5.23 9.41
C GLN A 30 7.48 4.60 9.30
N VAL A 31 7.06 3.81 10.28
CA VAL A 31 5.69 3.31 10.36
C VAL A 31 4.70 4.48 10.46
N GLY A 32 4.98 5.48 11.30
CA GLY A 32 4.16 6.69 11.41
C GLY A 32 4.07 7.46 10.09
N GLU A 33 5.19 7.62 9.38
CA GLU A 33 5.21 8.25 8.07
C GLU A 33 4.36 7.49 7.04
N ILE A 34 4.46 6.15 7.01
CA ILE A 34 3.66 5.30 6.13
C ILE A 34 2.17 5.44 6.43
N CYS A 35 1.77 5.49 7.71
CA CYS A 35 0.38 5.70 8.09
C CYS A 35 -0.15 7.06 7.62
N THR A 36 0.65 8.12 7.78
CA THR A 36 0.29 9.47 7.31
C THR A 36 0.16 9.52 5.79
N ALA A 37 1.16 8.99 5.06
CA ALA A 37 1.12 8.94 3.60
C ALA A 37 -0.07 8.13 3.08
N TRP A 38 -0.47 7.06 3.79
CA TRP A 38 -1.64 6.26 3.43
C TRP A 38 -2.94 7.04 3.59
N THR A 39 -3.12 7.80 4.68
CA THR A 39 -4.30 8.67 4.85
C THR A 39 -4.45 9.62 3.67
N MET A 40 -3.35 10.22 3.20
CA MET A 40 -3.38 11.10 2.04
C MET A 40 -3.72 10.36 0.73
N VAL A 41 -3.38 9.08 0.61
CA VAL A 41 -3.81 8.22 -0.51
C VAL A 41 -5.32 7.94 -0.44
N ASP A 42 -5.86 7.64 0.74
CA ASP A 42 -7.29 7.42 0.95
C ASP A 42 -8.10 8.69 0.60
N ASP A 43 -7.65 9.87 1.02
CA ASP A 43 -8.27 11.16 0.65
C ASP A 43 -8.27 11.38 -0.87
N ALA A 44 -7.12 11.13 -1.53
CA ALA A 44 -7.04 11.28 -2.98
C ALA A 44 -7.93 10.28 -3.75
N LEU A 45 -8.12 9.07 -3.23
CA LEU A 45 -9.07 8.09 -3.80
C LEU A 45 -10.52 8.58 -3.66
N LEU A 46 -10.88 9.19 -2.54
CA LEU A 46 -12.19 9.79 -2.33
C LEU A 46 -12.44 10.95 -3.31
N ASP A 47 -11.43 11.81 -3.53
CA ASP A 47 -11.53 12.90 -4.49
C ASP A 47 -11.80 12.40 -5.91
N ILE A 48 -11.05 11.38 -6.37
CA ILE A 48 -11.25 10.75 -7.70
C ILE A 48 -12.64 10.14 -7.80
N PHE A 49 -13.10 9.45 -6.76
CA PHE A 49 -14.43 8.85 -6.74
C PHE A 49 -15.53 9.92 -6.83
N THR A 50 -15.40 10.99 -6.05
CA THR A 50 -16.34 12.12 -6.05
C THR A 50 -16.39 12.79 -7.42
N GLN A 51 -15.23 13.03 -8.07
CA GLN A 51 -15.15 13.57 -9.42
C GLN A 51 -15.87 12.64 -10.42
N SER A 52 -15.61 11.32 -10.36
CA SER A 52 -16.22 10.37 -11.27
C SER A 52 -17.75 10.30 -11.12
N LEU A 53 -18.27 10.38 -9.90
CA LEU A 53 -19.71 10.45 -9.65
C LEU A 53 -20.32 11.76 -10.17
N SER A 54 -19.65 12.90 -9.98
CA SER A 54 -20.12 14.21 -10.45
C SER A 54 -20.29 14.22 -11.98
N ILE A 55 -19.40 13.57 -12.71
CA ILE A 55 -19.51 13.39 -14.16
C ILE A 55 -20.74 12.51 -14.50
N SER A 56 -20.94 11.39 -13.80
CA SER A 56 -22.05 10.47 -14.04
C SER A 56 -23.41 11.11 -13.87
N PHE A 57 -23.55 11.95 -12.87
CA PHE A 57 -24.84 12.53 -12.49
C PHE A 57 -25.05 13.96 -13.01
N ALA A 58 -24.12 14.46 -13.84
CA ALA A 58 -24.15 15.82 -14.40
C ALA A 58 -24.40 16.90 -13.33
N GLY A 59 -23.86 16.72 -12.13
CA GLY A 59 -24.09 17.62 -11.01
C GLY A 59 -23.11 17.45 -9.85
N THR A 60 -23.26 18.30 -8.84
CA THR A 60 -22.47 18.19 -7.60
C THR A 60 -22.90 16.99 -6.78
N VAL A 61 -22.00 16.07 -6.53
CA VAL A 61 -22.21 14.95 -5.61
C VAL A 61 -21.88 15.39 -4.18
N ASN A 62 -22.76 15.07 -3.25
CA ASN A 62 -22.49 15.32 -1.85
C ASN A 62 -21.33 14.41 -1.37
N LEU A 63 -20.27 15.06 -0.87
CA LEU A 63 -19.06 14.39 -0.37
C LEU A 63 -19.40 13.32 0.69
N ALA A 64 -20.35 13.60 1.60
CA ALA A 64 -20.76 12.64 2.63
C ALA A 64 -21.37 11.36 2.01
N SER A 65 -22.13 11.49 0.92
CA SER A 65 -22.67 10.32 0.20
C SER A 65 -21.55 9.52 -0.48
N ALA A 66 -20.59 10.19 -1.11
CA ALA A 66 -19.44 9.54 -1.71
C ALA A 66 -18.60 8.78 -0.66
N MET A 67 -18.34 9.42 0.49
CA MET A 67 -17.69 8.78 1.63
C MET A 67 -18.44 7.54 2.11
N ALA A 68 -19.75 7.63 2.35
CA ALA A 68 -20.57 6.51 2.82
C ALA A 68 -20.53 5.32 1.84
N ILE A 69 -20.52 5.57 0.54
CA ILE A 69 -20.41 4.53 -0.48
C ILE A 69 -19.03 3.87 -0.43
N LEU A 70 -17.93 4.66 -0.39
CA LEU A 70 -16.58 4.11 -0.31
C LEU A 70 -16.35 3.35 1.00
N ASP A 71 -16.86 3.84 2.11
CA ASP A 71 -16.67 3.23 3.44
C ASP A 71 -17.49 1.96 3.63
N SER A 72 -18.55 1.76 2.83
CA SER A 72 -19.23 0.46 2.77
C SER A 72 -18.31 -0.67 2.30
N HIS A 73 -17.20 -0.34 1.63
CA HIS A 73 -16.14 -1.26 1.26
C HIS A 73 -15.00 -1.20 2.28
N SER A 74 -14.98 -2.12 3.23
CA SER A 74 -13.95 -2.20 4.29
C SER A 74 -12.54 -2.52 3.77
N VAL A 75 -12.45 -3.13 2.57
CA VAL A 75 -11.18 -3.55 1.95
C VAL A 75 -10.82 -2.61 0.81
N ILE A 76 -9.59 -2.08 0.83
CA ILE A 76 -9.09 -1.15 -0.19
C ILE A 76 -9.26 -1.67 -1.63
N LYS A 77 -9.13 -2.97 -1.85
CA LYS A 77 -9.34 -3.58 -3.17
C LYS A 77 -10.78 -3.35 -3.66
N GLY A 78 -11.77 -3.44 -2.77
CA GLY A 78 -13.16 -3.15 -3.08
C GLY A 78 -13.38 -1.69 -3.49
N ARG A 79 -12.79 -0.74 -2.73
CA ARG A 79 -12.83 0.70 -3.04
C ARG A 79 -12.22 0.98 -4.42
N ILE A 80 -11.03 0.45 -4.70
CA ILE A 80 -10.35 0.64 -5.99
C ILE A 80 -11.15 -0.01 -7.13
N THR A 81 -11.74 -1.17 -6.91
CA THR A 81 -12.60 -1.83 -7.93
C THR A 81 -13.80 -0.96 -8.26
N LEU A 82 -14.45 -0.38 -7.26
CA LEU A 82 -15.58 0.54 -7.45
C LEU A 82 -15.17 1.78 -8.25
N ILE A 83 -14.06 2.42 -7.89
CA ILE A 83 -13.53 3.59 -8.60
C ILE A 83 -13.21 3.24 -10.07
N LYS A 84 -12.55 2.11 -10.31
CA LYS A 84 -12.25 1.63 -11.68
C LYS A 84 -13.53 1.40 -12.49
N ALA A 85 -14.54 0.76 -11.91
CA ALA A 85 -15.82 0.53 -12.56
C ALA A 85 -16.47 1.87 -12.93
N GLN A 86 -16.50 2.82 -12.02
CA GLN A 86 -17.06 4.13 -12.23
C GLN A 86 -16.35 4.90 -13.37
N ILE A 87 -15.02 4.92 -13.37
CA ILE A 87 -14.22 5.53 -14.44
C ILE A 87 -14.50 4.85 -15.79
N SER A 88 -14.63 3.52 -15.81
CA SER A 88 -14.87 2.75 -17.04
C SER A 88 -16.27 2.99 -17.62
N MET A 89 -17.29 3.25 -16.79
CA MET A 89 -18.65 3.53 -17.23
C MET A 89 -18.77 4.79 -18.09
N HIS A 90 -17.84 5.75 -17.91
CA HIS A 90 -17.84 6.98 -18.71
C HIS A 90 -17.35 6.81 -20.14
N GLY A 91 -16.90 5.62 -20.53
CA GLY A 91 -16.46 5.33 -21.90
C GLY A 91 -15.24 6.15 -22.37
N MET A 92 -14.62 6.90 -21.47
CA MET A 92 -13.51 7.77 -21.79
C MET A 92 -12.25 6.95 -22.05
N LYS A 93 -12.00 6.65 -23.32
CA LYS A 93 -10.73 6.08 -23.79
C LYS A 93 -9.76 7.24 -24.09
N ASN A 94 -9.40 8.00 -23.09
CA ASN A 94 -8.36 9.03 -23.24
C ASN A 94 -7.13 8.66 -22.39
N ASP A 95 -6.03 9.36 -22.64
CA ASP A 95 -4.75 9.13 -21.94
C ASP A 95 -4.90 9.36 -20.42
N SER A 96 -5.77 10.27 -20.00
CA SER A 96 -6.04 10.56 -18.60
C SER A 96 -6.67 9.35 -17.88
N THR A 97 -7.65 8.71 -18.50
CA THR A 97 -8.28 7.48 -17.97
C THR A 97 -7.30 6.32 -17.88
N SER A 98 -6.48 6.13 -18.91
CA SER A 98 -5.46 5.09 -18.92
C SER A 98 -4.42 5.30 -17.83
N ASN A 99 -4.00 6.56 -17.62
CA ASN A 99 -3.11 6.94 -16.54
C ASN A 99 -3.73 6.68 -15.16
N ALA A 100 -4.99 7.11 -14.95
CA ALA A 100 -5.72 6.89 -13.71
C ALA A 100 -5.80 5.39 -13.36
N LEU A 101 -6.18 4.55 -14.30
CA LEU A 101 -6.26 3.09 -14.12
C LEU A 101 -4.89 2.48 -13.80
N GLY A 102 -3.81 3.00 -14.43
CA GLY A 102 -2.44 2.60 -14.16
C GLY A 102 -2.00 2.93 -12.72
N ILE A 103 -2.33 4.13 -12.24
CA ILE A 103 -2.04 4.55 -10.86
C ILE A 103 -2.85 3.74 -9.86
N LEU A 104 -4.14 3.51 -10.09
CA LEU A 104 -5.00 2.68 -9.24
C LEU A 104 -4.48 1.24 -9.13
N LYS A 105 -3.93 0.66 -10.19
CA LYS A 105 -3.27 -0.66 -10.14
C LYS A 105 -2.01 -0.65 -9.26
N LYS A 106 -1.22 0.42 -9.29
CA LYS A 106 -0.06 0.57 -8.40
C LYS A 106 -0.50 0.72 -6.95
N THR A 107 -1.60 1.44 -6.68
CA THR A 107 -2.17 1.60 -5.34
C THR A 107 -2.55 0.24 -4.72
N GLU A 108 -3.10 -0.70 -5.49
CA GLU A 108 -3.38 -2.07 -5.02
C GLU A 108 -2.11 -2.81 -4.57
N LYS A 109 -0.99 -2.63 -5.27
CA LYS A 109 0.28 -3.25 -4.88
C LYS A 109 0.79 -2.69 -3.54
N VAL A 110 0.76 -1.37 -3.38
CA VAL A 110 1.26 -0.72 -2.16
C VAL A 110 0.34 -0.98 -0.97
N ALA A 111 -0.96 -1.14 -1.18
CA ALA A 111 -1.90 -1.46 -0.11
C ALA A 111 -1.51 -2.75 0.65
N ARG A 112 -0.97 -3.75 -0.05
CA ARG A 112 -0.46 -4.97 0.58
C ARG A 112 0.77 -4.69 1.46
N LEU A 113 1.70 -3.87 0.97
CA LEU A 113 2.89 -3.48 1.75
C LEU A 113 2.49 -2.68 3.00
N ARG A 114 1.58 -1.72 2.84
CA ARG A 114 1.03 -0.96 3.96
C ARG A 114 0.38 -1.88 5.01
N ASN A 115 -0.39 -2.88 4.59
CA ASN A 115 -0.99 -3.84 5.53
C ASN A 115 0.07 -4.66 6.28
N ASN A 116 1.17 -5.05 5.64
CA ASN A 116 2.29 -5.69 6.32
C ASN A 116 2.89 -4.77 7.37
N VAL A 117 3.04 -3.48 7.06
CA VAL A 117 3.60 -2.49 8.00
C VAL A 117 2.69 -2.28 9.21
N VAL A 118 1.40 -2.03 8.97
CA VAL A 118 0.43 -1.72 10.05
C VAL A 118 0.18 -2.91 10.99
N HIS A 119 0.24 -4.12 10.46
CA HIS A 119 0.07 -5.34 11.25
C HIS A 119 1.39 -5.98 11.66
N GLY A 120 2.52 -5.38 11.32
CA GLY A 120 3.84 -5.85 11.72
C GLY A 120 4.15 -5.56 13.18
N VAL A 121 5.12 -6.30 13.71
CA VAL A 121 5.64 -6.14 15.07
C VAL A 121 7.14 -5.91 15.00
N VAL A 122 7.62 -4.87 15.67
CA VAL A 122 9.07 -4.63 15.78
C VAL A 122 9.67 -5.63 16.75
N ARG A 123 10.65 -6.39 16.29
CA ARG A 123 11.32 -7.42 17.07
C ARG A 123 12.83 -7.39 16.86
N LYS A 124 13.53 -7.87 17.87
CA LYS A 124 14.96 -8.15 17.80
C LYS A 124 15.17 -9.49 17.09
N ASN A 125 15.95 -9.48 16.00
CA ASN A 125 16.36 -10.68 15.29
C ASN A 125 17.80 -11.01 15.65
N GLN A 126 18.01 -12.17 16.30
CA GLN A 126 19.34 -12.60 16.76
C GLN A 126 20.28 -13.00 15.61
N ASN A 127 19.73 -13.26 14.42
CA ASN A 127 20.53 -13.59 13.23
C ASN A 127 21.15 -12.35 12.56
N PHE A 128 20.74 -11.16 12.98
CA PHE A 128 21.32 -9.92 12.48
C PHE A 128 22.59 -9.52 13.27
N PRO A 129 23.48 -8.74 12.67
CA PRO A 129 24.69 -8.25 13.34
C PRO A 129 24.38 -7.56 14.67
N THR A 130 25.24 -7.74 15.65
CA THR A 130 25.11 -7.06 16.94
C THR A 130 25.04 -5.54 16.74
N GLY A 131 24.10 -4.88 17.41
CA GLY A 131 23.86 -3.45 17.27
C GLY A 131 22.95 -3.06 16.09
N LYS A 132 22.54 -4.03 15.22
CA LYS A 132 21.63 -3.80 14.09
C LYS A 132 20.55 -4.89 14.01
N GLN A 133 19.86 -5.10 15.12
CA GLN A 133 19.01 -6.28 15.28
C GLN A 133 17.52 -6.03 15.17
N PHE A 134 17.05 -4.76 15.20
CA PHE A 134 15.62 -4.49 15.16
C PHE A 134 15.07 -4.52 13.72
N ALA A 135 13.96 -5.21 13.52
CA ALA A 135 13.24 -5.23 12.26
C ALA A 135 11.73 -5.36 12.49
N LEU A 136 10.94 -4.81 11.56
CA LEU A 136 9.50 -5.04 11.49
C LEU A 136 9.26 -6.41 10.86
N GLN A 137 8.49 -7.25 11.52
CA GLN A 137 8.24 -8.64 11.15
C GLN A 137 6.74 -8.96 11.23
N PRO A 138 6.25 -10.05 10.61
CA PRO A 138 4.87 -10.50 10.78
C PRO A 138 4.56 -10.81 12.25
N PRO A 139 3.30 -10.61 12.70
CA PRO A 139 2.87 -11.05 14.02
C PRO A 139 3.02 -12.58 14.15
N THR A 140 3.29 -13.05 15.37
CA THR A 140 3.56 -14.49 15.63
C THR A 140 2.42 -15.41 15.19
N SER A 141 1.16 -14.95 15.34
CA SER A 141 -0.03 -15.70 14.90
C SER A 141 -0.02 -15.95 13.39
N ARG A 142 0.45 -15.01 12.59
CA ARG A 142 0.53 -15.14 11.13
C ARG A 142 1.71 -16.02 10.72
N ALA A 143 2.84 -15.90 11.42
CA ALA A 143 3.98 -16.79 11.25
C ALA A 143 3.62 -18.25 11.60
N MET A 144 2.81 -18.47 12.65
CA MET A 144 2.33 -19.81 13.03
C MET A 144 1.33 -20.39 12.02
N LEU A 145 0.46 -19.58 11.41
CA LEU A 145 -0.46 -20.06 10.36
C LEU A 145 0.29 -20.54 9.13
N GLY A 146 1.36 -19.84 8.73
CA GLY A 146 2.28 -20.30 7.70
C GLY A 146 2.92 -21.65 8.05
N PHE A 147 3.23 -21.87 9.33
CA PHE A 147 3.74 -23.15 9.87
C PHE A 147 2.74 -24.29 9.70
N ILE A 148 1.46 -24.07 10.06
CA ILE A 148 0.41 -25.09 10.01
C ILE A 148 0.05 -25.44 8.55
N THR A 149 0.06 -24.48 7.65
CA THR A 149 -0.27 -24.71 6.23
C THR A 149 0.88 -25.31 5.44
N SER A 150 2.13 -25.16 5.87
CA SER A 150 3.32 -25.72 5.22
C SER A 150 3.70 -27.12 5.70
N SER A 151 2.99 -27.67 6.69
CA SER A 151 3.26 -29.01 7.26
C SER A 151 3.09 -30.18 6.27
N LYS A 152 2.80 -29.92 4.99
CA LYS A 152 2.77 -30.92 3.92
C LYS A 152 4.07 -30.99 3.08
N SER A 153 5.08 -30.23 3.40
CA SER A 153 6.38 -30.29 2.72
C SER A 153 7.48 -30.35 3.75
N ASP A 154 8.42 -31.30 3.59
CA ASP A 154 9.64 -31.47 4.40
C ASP A 154 10.62 -30.28 4.35
N GLN A 155 10.15 -29.08 4.06
CA GLN A 155 10.98 -27.89 4.04
C GLN A 155 11.04 -27.25 5.43
N PRO A 156 12.24 -26.87 5.89
CA PRO A 156 12.40 -26.25 7.19
C PRO A 156 11.62 -24.92 7.22
N VAL A 157 10.70 -24.88 8.17
CA VAL A 157 9.85 -23.73 8.47
C VAL A 157 10.73 -22.63 9.00
N SER A 158 11.05 -21.61 8.21
CA SER A 158 11.57 -20.38 8.79
C SER A 158 11.83 -19.23 7.83
N LYS A 159 11.23 -19.18 6.66
CA LYS A 159 11.30 -17.90 5.93
C LYS A 159 10.19 -17.00 6.46
N LEU A 160 10.56 -16.01 7.28
CA LEU A 160 9.62 -14.96 7.65
C LEU A 160 9.03 -14.37 6.37
N GLU A 161 7.70 -14.20 6.35
CA GLU A 161 6.98 -13.71 5.18
C GLU A 161 7.53 -12.34 4.70
N TYR A 162 8.03 -11.54 5.64
CA TYR A 162 8.73 -10.29 5.37
C TYR A 162 9.56 -9.84 6.57
N GLN A 163 10.60 -9.06 6.29
CA GLN A 163 11.37 -8.31 7.29
C GLN A 163 11.72 -6.95 6.69
N TYR A 164 11.46 -5.88 7.44
CA TYR A 164 11.72 -4.52 7.01
C TYR A 164 12.54 -3.78 8.06
N ASN A 165 13.64 -3.15 7.65
CA ASN A 165 14.36 -2.14 8.41
C ASN A 165 13.83 -0.73 8.06
N SER A 166 14.31 0.30 8.74
CA SER A 166 13.89 1.69 8.53
C SER A 166 14.13 2.16 7.09
N GLU A 167 15.21 1.73 6.44
CA GLU A 167 15.51 2.09 5.05
C GLU A 167 14.46 1.49 4.08
N THR A 168 14.11 0.22 4.25
CA THR A 168 13.04 -0.42 3.45
C THR A 168 11.70 0.29 3.67
N LEU A 169 11.38 0.63 4.92
CA LEU A 169 10.15 1.36 5.24
C LEU A 169 10.15 2.76 4.63
N ARG A 170 11.28 3.47 4.63
CA ARG A 170 11.44 4.77 3.97
C ARG A 170 11.16 4.68 2.47
N GLN A 171 11.61 3.62 1.80
CA GLN A 171 11.31 3.39 0.38
C GLN A 171 9.81 3.12 0.16
N ILE A 172 9.15 2.40 1.06
CA ILE A 172 7.69 2.18 1.02
C ILE A 172 6.95 3.51 1.20
N ALA A 173 7.36 4.36 2.15
CA ALA A 173 6.80 5.69 2.33
C ALA A 173 6.95 6.56 1.08
N ALA A 174 8.13 6.56 0.45
CA ALA A 174 8.37 7.29 -0.80
C ALA A 174 7.46 6.80 -1.95
N CYS A 175 7.19 5.49 -2.03
CA CYS A 175 6.21 4.94 -2.99
C CYS A 175 4.80 5.49 -2.73
N LEU A 176 4.37 5.58 -1.47
CA LEU A 176 3.07 6.11 -1.10
C LEU A 176 2.94 7.60 -1.43
N TRP A 177 3.95 8.40 -1.12
CA TRP A 177 3.97 9.82 -1.49
C TRP A 177 3.92 10.03 -3.00
N THR A 178 4.66 9.24 -3.76
CA THR A 178 4.63 9.27 -5.23
C THR A 178 3.25 8.90 -5.77
N LEU A 179 2.60 7.89 -5.19
CA LEU A 179 1.22 7.50 -5.55
C LEU A 179 0.22 8.61 -5.19
N CYS A 180 0.32 9.18 -4.01
CA CYS A 180 -0.54 10.28 -3.58
C CYS A 180 -0.47 11.45 -4.56
N ASN A 181 0.74 11.87 -4.94
CA ASN A 181 0.93 12.95 -5.91
C ASN A 181 0.37 12.56 -7.29
N GLY A 182 0.56 11.32 -7.72
CA GLY A 182 -0.01 10.81 -8.97
C GLY A 182 -1.54 10.80 -8.95
N LEU A 183 -2.17 10.38 -7.86
CA LEU A 183 -3.62 10.38 -7.69
C LEU A 183 -4.18 11.81 -7.71
N LYS A 184 -3.54 12.75 -7.00
CA LYS A 184 -3.94 14.16 -6.97
C LYS A 184 -3.81 14.87 -8.33
N SER A 185 -2.95 14.38 -9.20
CA SER A 185 -2.81 14.91 -10.57
C SER A 185 -3.87 14.40 -11.55
N ILE A 186 -4.72 13.45 -11.12
CA ILE A 186 -5.81 12.94 -11.96
C ILE A 186 -6.94 13.95 -11.96
N HIS A 187 -7.22 14.49 -13.13
CA HIS A 187 -8.40 15.32 -13.37
C HIS A 187 -9.27 14.59 -14.39
N LEU A 188 -10.40 14.09 -13.92
CA LEU A 188 -11.40 13.47 -14.79
C LEU A 188 -12.19 14.61 -15.45
N GLN A 189 -12.25 14.61 -16.78
CA GLN A 189 -13.05 15.57 -17.56
C GLN A 189 -14.28 14.86 -18.10
N PRO A 190 -15.41 15.57 -18.20
CA PRO A 190 -16.65 15.03 -18.79
C PRO A 190 -16.49 14.71 -20.27
#